data_78310e76ca813bfa9470d8405f9bd264
#
_entry.id   78310e76ca813bfa9470d8405f9bd264
#
_cell.length_a   1.000
_cell.length_b   1.000
_cell.length_c   1.000
_cell.angle_alpha   90.00
_cell.angle_beta   90.00
_cell.angle_gamma   90.00
#
_symmetry.space_group_name_H-M   'P 1'
#
loop_
_entity.id
_entity.type
_entity.pdbx_description
1 polymer ?
#
loop_
_entity_poly.entity_id
_entity_poly.type
_entity_poly.pdbx_seq_one_letter_code
_entity_poly.pdbx_strand_id
1 'polypeptide(L)'
;RPSVPSNPEENLNLTIDLIDELLQIPRREGQKVLGIGVGAPGVTLFEEGIVTWAPSLGWRNLALRDILRERFGLTVVVENDVNLAALGEYGFGVARGASSLVCLAVGTGIGSGIVLERKIYRGFHQSAGEVGYLLPGREALGKRYEHFGALESLASGTGVVQRATELIGLHNLPVDVNTLTAEKVFDWARNGEEWAQAIVDETVDYLALIIAAISVVLDPEVIVLGGGVSRSADILVEPILNRLQGCLPAPVRLVVSDLGYRAAVMGAIMLVLDTSFEHVGLKAS
;
A
#
# COMPACT_ATOMS: atom_id res chain seq x y z
N ARG A 1 -15.93 6.06 6.44
CA ARG A 1 -15.66 7.12 7.43
C ARG A 1 -14.14 7.34 7.49
N PRO A 2 -13.62 8.57 7.49
CA PRO A 2 -12.18 8.82 7.63
C PRO A 2 -11.71 8.45 9.04
N SER A 3 -10.43 8.03 9.16
CA SER A 3 -9.77 7.85 10.45
C SER A 3 -9.50 9.20 11.13
N VAL A 4 -9.39 9.17 12.46
CA VAL A 4 -9.02 10.35 13.28
C VAL A 4 -7.51 10.29 13.55
N PRO A 5 -6.72 11.23 13.05
CA PRO A 5 -5.28 11.18 13.20
C PRO A 5 -4.85 11.03 14.66
N SER A 6 -4.02 10.01 14.93
CA SER A 6 -3.41 9.72 16.24
C SER A 6 -4.37 9.55 17.42
N ASN A 7 -5.65 9.22 17.16
CA ASN A 7 -6.61 8.88 18.21
C ASN A 7 -6.92 7.36 18.19
N PRO A 8 -6.16 6.53 18.94
CA PRO A 8 -6.24 5.07 18.84
C PRO A 8 -7.60 4.49 19.27
N GLU A 9 -8.20 5.04 20.31
CA GLU A 9 -9.49 4.56 20.84
C GLU A 9 -10.63 4.89 19.90
N GLU A 10 -10.69 6.11 19.39
CA GLU A 10 -11.71 6.53 18.44
C GLU A 10 -11.62 5.74 17.14
N ASN A 11 -10.41 5.50 16.62
CA ASN A 11 -10.21 4.67 15.44
C ASN A 11 -10.64 3.22 15.65
N LEU A 12 -10.41 2.65 16.84
CA LEU A 12 -10.90 1.31 17.16
C LEU A 12 -12.44 1.28 17.23
N ASN A 13 -13.05 2.26 17.89
CA ASN A 13 -14.51 2.37 17.97
C ASN A 13 -15.14 2.55 16.59
N LEU A 14 -14.58 3.41 15.73
CA LEU A 14 -15.01 3.56 14.33
C LEU A 14 -14.93 2.25 13.56
N THR A 15 -13.88 1.46 13.77
CA THR A 15 -13.72 0.15 13.13
C THR A 15 -14.81 -0.82 13.59
N ILE A 16 -15.08 -0.87 14.89
CA ILE A 16 -16.15 -1.72 15.47
C ILE A 16 -17.52 -1.31 14.93
N ASP A 17 -17.83 -0.01 14.92
CA ASP A 17 -19.10 0.52 14.43
C ASP A 17 -19.33 0.19 12.95
N LEU A 18 -18.28 0.33 12.11
CA LEU A 18 -18.36 -0.03 10.69
C LEU A 18 -18.64 -1.52 10.50
N ILE A 19 -18.01 -2.39 11.29
CA ILE A 19 -18.25 -3.82 11.22
C ILE A 19 -19.69 -4.13 11.68
N ASP A 20 -20.18 -3.52 12.77
CA ASP A 20 -21.55 -3.68 13.21
C ASP A 20 -22.56 -3.25 12.13
N GLU A 21 -22.34 -2.12 11.45
CA GLU A 21 -23.19 -1.67 10.34
C GLU A 21 -23.19 -2.68 9.18
N LEU A 22 -22.01 -3.16 8.77
CA LEU A 22 -21.89 -4.13 7.69
C LEU A 22 -22.57 -5.47 8.01
N LEU A 23 -22.52 -5.92 9.26
CA LEU A 23 -23.16 -7.16 9.70
C LEU A 23 -24.68 -7.09 9.75
N GLN A 24 -25.30 -5.89 9.76
CA GLN A 24 -26.76 -5.76 9.73
C GLN A 24 -27.36 -6.25 8.40
N ILE A 25 -26.65 -6.10 7.28
CA ILE A 25 -27.15 -6.48 5.94
C ILE A 25 -27.36 -8.00 5.86
N PRO A 26 -26.31 -8.84 6.03
CA PRO A 26 -26.47 -10.29 5.95
C PRO A 26 -27.42 -10.84 7.03
N ARG A 27 -27.47 -10.25 8.22
CA ARG A 27 -28.41 -10.67 9.29
C ARG A 27 -29.87 -10.47 8.88
N ARG A 28 -30.20 -9.34 8.23
CA ARG A 28 -31.55 -9.07 7.72
C ARG A 28 -31.96 -10.01 6.60
N GLU A 29 -30.99 -10.42 5.77
CA GLU A 29 -31.21 -11.31 4.63
C GLU A 29 -31.10 -12.80 4.98
N GLY A 30 -30.83 -13.13 6.25
CA GLY A 30 -30.64 -14.51 6.69
C GLY A 30 -29.38 -15.18 6.14
N GLN A 31 -28.40 -14.41 5.70
CA GLN A 31 -27.14 -14.89 5.16
C GLN A 31 -26.17 -15.24 6.28
N LYS A 32 -25.34 -16.27 6.04
CA LYS A 32 -24.27 -16.65 6.97
C LYS A 32 -23.01 -15.85 6.68
N VAL A 33 -22.52 -15.14 7.69
CA VAL A 33 -21.21 -14.49 7.63
C VAL A 33 -20.12 -15.52 7.96
N LEU A 34 -19.12 -15.67 7.09
CA LEU A 34 -18.02 -16.62 7.27
C LEU A 34 -16.92 -16.06 8.18
N GLY A 35 -16.66 -14.76 8.12
CA GLY A 35 -15.63 -14.10 8.91
C GLY A 35 -15.47 -12.63 8.58
N ILE A 36 -14.54 -12.00 9.24
CA ILE A 36 -14.17 -10.59 9.11
C ILE A 36 -12.72 -10.51 8.69
N GLY A 37 -12.45 -9.82 7.58
CA GLY A 37 -11.08 -9.48 7.14
C GLY A 37 -10.81 -7.99 7.35
N VAL A 38 -9.69 -7.68 8.00
CA VAL A 38 -9.29 -6.30 8.30
C VAL A 38 -7.91 -6.02 7.70
N GLY A 39 -7.83 -4.99 6.87
CA GLY A 39 -6.56 -4.42 6.42
C GLY A 39 -6.14 -3.29 7.35
N ALA A 40 -4.97 -3.38 7.95
CA ALA A 40 -4.42 -2.35 8.81
C ALA A 40 -3.15 -1.75 8.18
N PRO A 41 -2.94 -0.42 8.26
CA PRO A 41 -1.69 0.19 7.84
C PRO A 41 -0.55 -0.17 8.81
N GLY A 42 0.68 -0.11 8.33
CA GLY A 42 1.88 -0.35 9.12
C GLY A 42 2.18 -1.84 9.35
N VAL A 43 2.87 -2.18 10.44
CA VAL A 43 3.35 -3.53 10.69
C VAL A 43 2.32 -4.35 11.46
N THR A 44 1.92 -5.47 10.87
CA THR A 44 0.94 -6.40 11.44
C THR A 44 1.56 -7.79 11.61
N LEU A 45 1.51 -8.34 12.82
CA LEU A 45 1.84 -9.76 13.08
C LEU A 45 0.62 -10.61 12.73
N PHE A 46 0.64 -11.21 11.56
CA PHE A 46 -0.52 -11.94 11.01
C PHE A 46 -0.94 -13.12 11.89
N GLU A 47 0.02 -13.95 12.34
CA GLU A 47 -0.27 -15.14 13.14
C GLU A 47 -0.89 -14.78 14.49
N GLU A 48 -0.49 -13.67 15.10
CA GLU A 48 -0.99 -13.17 16.38
C GLU A 48 -2.23 -12.27 16.20
N GLY A 49 -2.43 -11.68 15.01
CA GLY A 49 -3.48 -10.70 14.74
C GLY A 49 -3.27 -9.38 15.45
N ILE A 50 -2.00 -9.00 15.66
CA ILE A 50 -1.58 -7.79 16.39
C ILE A 50 -1.08 -6.74 15.41
N VAL A 51 -1.61 -5.52 15.48
CA VAL A 51 -1.02 -4.36 14.82
C VAL A 51 0.03 -3.77 15.74
N THR A 52 1.31 -4.01 15.40
CA THR A 52 2.43 -3.57 16.26
C THR A 52 2.70 -2.10 16.15
N TRP A 53 2.52 -1.53 14.95
CA TRP A 53 2.82 -0.14 14.68
C TRP A 53 1.99 0.40 13.53
N ALA A 54 1.06 1.31 13.80
CA ALA A 54 0.26 2.04 12.82
C ALA A 54 0.17 3.52 13.25
N PRO A 55 1.18 4.35 12.94
CA PRO A 55 1.26 5.73 13.43
C PRO A 55 0.10 6.60 12.98
N SER A 56 -0.42 6.42 11.78
CA SER A 56 -1.58 7.15 11.25
C SER A 56 -2.86 6.94 12.07
N LEU A 57 -2.99 5.78 12.73
CA LEU A 57 -4.12 5.42 13.59
C LEU A 57 -3.82 5.59 15.08
N GLY A 58 -2.57 5.87 15.45
CA GLY A 58 -2.10 5.89 16.83
C GLY A 58 -2.01 4.51 17.47
N TRP A 59 -2.10 3.42 16.71
CA TRP A 59 -2.09 2.07 17.23
C TRP A 59 -0.67 1.58 17.48
N ARG A 60 -0.49 0.95 18.66
CA ARG A 60 0.76 0.31 19.04
C ARG A 60 0.45 -0.97 19.83
N ASN A 61 0.94 -2.11 19.34
CA ASN A 61 0.73 -3.43 19.94
C ASN A 61 -0.77 -3.72 20.23
N LEU A 62 -1.65 -3.35 19.29
CA LEU A 62 -3.09 -3.56 19.42
C LEU A 62 -3.44 -5.00 19.00
N ALA A 63 -3.98 -5.80 19.93
CA ALA A 63 -4.48 -7.15 19.66
C ALA A 63 -5.83 -7.11 18.93
N LEU A 64 -5.83 -6.53 17.72
CA LEU A 64 -7.05 -6.18 16.98
C LEU A 64 -7.91 -7.42 16.67
N ARG A 65 -7.28 -8.54 16.28
CA ARG A 65 -8.00 -9.80 16.01
C ARG A 65 -8.79 -10.27 17.23
N ASP A 66 -8.16 -10.30 18.40
CA ASP A 66 -8.80 -10.85 19.60
C ASP A 66 -9.94 -9.94 20.08
N ILE A 67 -9.74 -8.62 20.04
CA ILE A 67 -10.81 -7.64 20.36
C ILE A 67 -12.02 -7.84 19.45
N LEU A 68 -11.81 -7.94 18.14
CA LEU A 68 -12.90 -8.11 17.18
C LEU A 68 -13.55 -9.51 17.28
N ARG A 69 -12.76 -10.55 17.54
CA ARG A 69 -13.24 -11.92 17.73
C ARG A 69 -14.10 -12.03 19.00
N GLU A 70 -13.68 -11.43 20.09
CA GLU A 70 -14.46 -11.39 21.34
C GLU A 70 -15.79 -10.63 21.13
N ARG A 71 -15.72 -9.50 20.43
CA ARG A 71 -16.89 -8.65 20.19
C ARG A 71 -17.94 -9.28 19.28
N PHE A 72 -17.51 -9.97 18.21
CA PHE A 72 -18.43 -10.42 17.15
C PHE A 72 -18.67 -11.93 17.12
N GLY A 73 -17.84 -12.74 17.78
CA GLY A 73 -17.96 -14.21 17.80
C GLY A 73 -17.70 -14.85 16.41
N LEU A 74 -17.00 -14.16 15.53
CA LEU A 74 -16.69 -14.59 14.16
C LEU A 74 -15.19 -14.87 14.00
N THR A 75 -14.83 -15.63 12.96
CA THR A 75 -13.45 -15.73 12.51
C THR A 75 -12.98 -14.34 12.07
N VAL A 76 -11.82 -13.91 12.57
CA VAL A 76 -11.22 -12.62 12.21
C VAL A 76 -9.81 -12.84 11.73
N VAL A 77 -9.47 -12.26 10.58
CA VAL A 77 -8.11 -12.15 10.07
C VAL A 77 -7.70 -10.69 9.97
N VAL A 78 -6.48 -10.39 10.41
CA VAL A 78 -5.90 -9.04 10.36
C VAL A 78 -4.60 -9.12 9.58
N GLU A 79 -4.46 -8.31 8.56
CA GLU A 79 -3.29 -8.28 7.69
C GLU A 79 -2.91 -6.83 7.36
N ASN A 80 -1.69 -6.61 6.90
CA ASN A 80 -1.31 -5.33 6.32
C ASN A 80 -2.15 -5.03 5.06
N ASP A 81 -2.56 -3.78 4.89
CA ASP A 81 -3.47 -3.36 3.81
C ASP A 81 -2.84 -3.49 2.40
N VAL A 82 -1.51 -3.29 2.27
CA VAL A 82 -0.81 -3.46 0.99
C VAL A 82 -0.59 -4.93 0.66
N ASN A 83 -0.36 -5.79 1.66
CA ASN A 83 -0.34 -7.24 1.49
C ASN A 83 -1.70 -7.74 0.98
N LEU A 84 -2.79 -7.23 1.55
CA LEU A 84 -4.13 -7.55 1.05
C LEU A 84 -4.33 -7.04 -0.37
N ALA A 85 -3.85 -5.83 -0.70
CA ALA A 85 -3.94 -5.32 -2.06
C ALA A 85 -3.20 -6.23 -3.05
N ALA A 86 -2.01 -6.71 -2.71
CA ALA A 86 -1.27 -7.67 -3.51
C ALA A 86 -2.05 -8.97 -3.72
N LEU A 87 -2.66 -9.50 -2.67
CA LEU A 87 -3.50 -10.70 -2.75
C LEU A 87 -4.76 -10.47 -3.61
N GLY A 88 -5.36 -9.29 -3.53
CA GLY A 88 -6.50 -8.91 -4.36
C GLY A 88 -6.14 -8.84 -5.85
N GLU A 89 -5.02 -8.19 -6.19
CA GLU A 89 -4.51 -8.13 -7.56
C GLU A 89 -4.13 -9.52 -8.10
N TYR A 90 -3.60 -10.38 -7.24
CA TYR A 90 -3.31 -11.77 -7.56
C TYR A 90 -4.57 -12.58 -7.88
N GLY A 91 -5.63 -12.44 -7.09
CA GLY A 91 -6.84 -13.25 -7.22
C GLY A 91 -7.83 -12.72 -8.26
N PHE A 92 -7.97 -11.41 -8.36
CA PHE A 92 -9.07 -10.76 -9.09
C PHE A 92 -8.64 -9.64 -10.02
N GLY A 93 -7.39 -9.15 -9.92
CA GLY A 93 -6.92 -8.00 -10.68
C GLY A 93 -6.01 -8.36 -11.85
N VAL A 94 -5.18 -7.38 -12.22
CA VAL A 94 -4.30 -7.43 -13.40
C VAL A 94 -3.18 -8.48 -13.31
N ALA A 95 -2.89 -8.98 -12.10
CA ALA A 95 -1.88 -10.01 -11.86
C ALA A 95 -2.49 -11.43 -11.72
N ARG A 96 -3.74 -11.60 -12.09
CA ARG A 96 -4.39 -12.92 -12.01
C ARG A 96 -3.65 -13.96 -12.85
N GLY A 97 -3.28 -15.07 -12.20
CA GLY A 97 -2.57 -16.18 -12.83
C GLY A 97 -1.05 -16.03 -12.85
N ALA A 98 -0.49 -14.92 -12.34
CA ALA A 98 0.94 -14.76 -12.20
C ALA A 98 1.51 -15.75 -11.16
N SER A 99 2.74 -16.25 -11.37
CA SER A 99 3.44 -17.10 -10.41
C SER A 99 3.99 -16.30 -9.23
N SER A 100 4.36 -15.06 -9.50
CA SER A 100 4.88 -14.11 -8.51
C SER A 100 4.51 -12.68 -8.89
N LEU A 101 4.22 -11.86 -7.89
CA LEU A 101 3.95 -10.44 -8.10
C LEU A 101 4.44 -9.59 -6.91
N VAL A 102 4.71 -8.34 -7.22
CA VAL A 102 4.84 -7.29 -6.20
C VAL A 102 3.82 -6.19 -6.50
N CYS A 103 2.93 -5.91 -5.55
CA CYS A 103 2.04 -4.75 -5.61
C CYS A 103 2.74 -3.58 -4.93
N LEU A 104 3.18 -2.59 -5.69
CA LEU A 104 3.78 -1.35 -5.21
C LEU A 104 2.69 -0.31 -5.03
N ALA A 105 2.30 -0.05 -3.81
CA ALA A 105 1.29 0.95 -3.46
C ALA A 105 1.95 2.30 -3.17
N VAL A 106 1.71 3.29 -4.01
CA VAL A 106 2.19 4.67 -3.85
C VAL A 106 0.99 5.57 -3.59
N GLY A 107 0.87 6.01 -2.34
CA GLY A 107 -0.22 6.85 -1.85
C GLY A 107 0.31 7.95 -0.94
N THR A 108 -0.28 8.13 0.23
CA THR A 108 0.27 8.99 1.31
C THR A 108 1.69 8.54 1.68
N GLY A 109 1.90 7.22 1.76
CA GLY A 109 3.20 6.57 1.92
C GLY A 109 3.53 5.66 0.75
N ILE A 110 4.60 4.85 0.90
CA ILE A 110 5.02 3.81 -0.05
C ILE A 110 5.19 2.49 0.68
N GLY A 111 4.45 1.49 0.27
CA GLY A 111 4.61 0.12 0.70
C GLY A 111 4.54 -0.85 -0.46
N SER A 112 4.93 -2.09 -0.24
CA SER A 112 4.66 -3.14 -1.21
C SER A 112 4.19 -4.43 -0.55
N GLY A 113 3.28 -5.13 -1.23
CA GLY A 113 2.88 -6.48 -0.89
C GLY A 113 3.52 -7.46 -1.87
N ILE A 114 4.07 -8.54 -1.36
CA ILE A 114 4.81 -9.53 -2.13
C ILE A 114 4.05 -10.84 -2.13
N VAL A 115 3.76 -11.39 -3.31
CA VAL A 115 3.19 -12.75 -3.46
C VAL A 115 4.20 -13.59 -4.23
N LEU A 116 4.67 -14.66 -3.58
CA LEU A 116 5.56 -15.66 -4.13
C LEU A 116 4.89 -17.03 -3.99
N GLU A 117 4.94 -17.83 -5.05
CA GLU A 117 4.34 -19.18 -5.03
C GLU A 117 2.88 -19.18 -4.51
N ARG A 118 2.10 -18.19 -4.93
CA ARG A 118 0.68 -18.00 -4.57
C ARG A 118 0.43 -17.64 -3.09
N LYS A 119 1.46 -17.24 -2.33
CA LYS A 119 1.36 -16.88 -0.92
C LYS A 119 1.95 -15.51 -0.67
N ILE A 120 1.36 -14.78 0.27
CA ILE A 120 1.96 -13.53 0.78
C ILE A 120 3.29 -13.86 1.45
N TYR A 121 4.35 -13.19 1.01
CA TYR A 121 5.65 -13.24 1.64
C TYR A 121 5.80 -12.11 2.64
N ARG A 122 5.75 -12.44 3.94
CA ARG A 122 5.79 -11.46 5.03
C ARG A 122 7.18 -11.21 5.58
N GLY A 123 8.15 -12.10 5.30
CA GLY A 123 9.49 -12.07 5.89
C GLY A 123 9.50 -12.49 7.36
N PHE A 124 10.70 -12.57 7.93
CA PHE A 124 10.87 -13.04 9.31
C PHE A 124 10.24 -12.09 10.36
N HIS A 125 10.40 -10.78 10.17
CA HIS A 125 9.84 -9.76 11.05
C HIS A 125 8.47 -9.25 10.59
N GLN A 126 7.85 -9.90 9.59
CA GLN A 126 6.59 -9.49 8.96
C GLN A 126 6.62 -8.07 8.39
N SER A 127 7.81 -7.64 7.95
CA SER A 127 8.09 -6.32 7.37
C SER A 127 8.64 -6.43 5.93
N ALA A 128 8.48 -7.59 5.28
CA ALA A 128 8.83 -7.69 3.87
C ALA A 128 7.94 -6.75 3.06
N GLY A 129 8.54 -6.09 2.08
CA GLY A 129 7.81 -5.13 1.26
C GLY A 129 7.83 -3.67 1.75
N GLU A 130 8.48 -3.37 2.85
CA GLU A 130 8.69 -2.00 3.34
C GLU A 130 9.70 -1.23 2.48
N VAL A 131 9.42 -1.15 1.17
CA VAL A 131 10.31 -0.56 0.15
C VAL A 131 10.48 0.95 0.29
N GLY A 132 9.58 1.62 0.99
CA GLY A 132 9.72 3.03 1.33
C GLY A 132 10.96 3.32 2.19
N TYR A 133 11.48 2.31 2.91
CA TYR A 133 12.71 2.39 3.69
C TYR A 133 13.99 2.14 2.88
N LEU A 134 13.92 1.82 1.62
CA LEU A 134 15.10 1.76 0.76
C LEU A 134 15.83 3.11 0.79
N LEU A 135 17.15 3.05 0.76
CA LEU A 135 17.99 4.25 0.77
C LEU A 135 18.21 4.74 -0.65
N PRO A 136 17.94 6.02 -0.97
CA PRO A 136 18.12 6.56 -2.32
C PRO A 136 19.59 6.62 -2.76
N GLY A 137 20.53 6.63 -1.81
CA GLY A 137 21.94 6.66 -2.06
C GLY A 137 22.75 6.60 -0.76
N ARG A 138 24.08 6.56 -0.87
CA ARG A 138 24.99 6.44 0.27
C ARG A 138 24.90 7.62 1.26
N GLU A 139 24.46 8.77 0.80
CA GLU A 139 24.26 9.98 1.61
C GLU A 139 23.10 9.85 2.59
N ALA A 140 22.22 8.86 2.38
CA ALA A 140 21.12 8.53 3.29
C ALA A 140 21.57 7.62 4.46
N LEU A 141 22.77 7.02 4.37
CA LEU A 141 23.30 6.16 5.43
C LEU A 141 23.49 6.95 6.73
N GLY A 142 23.06 6.37 7.84
CA GLY A 142 23.19 6.96 9.18
C GLY A 142 22.20 8.09 9.48
N LYS A 143 21.38 8.52 8.53
CA LYS A 143 20.29 9.45 8.79
C LYS A 143 19.12 8.71 9.46
N ARG A 144 18.43 9.40 10.35
CA ARG A 144 17.21 8.92 10.98
C ARG A 144 16.01 9.53 10.27
N TYR A 145 15.02 8.70 9.98
CA TYR A 145 13.76 9.09 9.39
C TYR A 145 12.68 8.81 10.44
N GLU A 146 12.12 9.86 11.04
CA GLU A 146 11.26 9.74 12.23
C GLU A 146 9.85 9.25 11.91
N HIS A 147 9.32 9.59 10.72
CA HIS A 147 7.92 9.32 10.37
C HIS A 147 7.76 8.43 9.14
N PHE A 148 8.68 8.50 8.19
CA PHE A 148 8.63 7.83 6.90
C PHE A 148 10.00 7.23 6.57
N GLY A 149 10.00 6.22 5.69
CA GLY A 149 11.24 5.71 5.11
C GLY A 149 11.93 6.75 4.19
N ALA A 150 13.20 6.52 3.87
CA ALA A 150 13.99 7.46 3.09
C ALA A 150 13.41 7.72 1.70
N LEU A 151 13.08 6.66 0.93
CA LEU A 151 12.45 6.80 -0.38
C LEU A 151 10.97 7.22 -0.28
N GLU A 152 10.27 6.80 0.77
CA GLU A 152 8.91 7.22 1.00
C GLU A 152 8.79 8.72 1.17
N SER A 153 9.71 9.35 1.94
CA SER A 153 9.74 10.81 2.13
C SER A 153 10.02 11.59 0.83
N LEU A 154 10.51 10.93 -0.21
CA LEU A 154 10.83 11.54 -1.50
C LEU A 154 9.78 11.26 -2.58
N ALA A 155 9.27 10.03 -2.68
CA ALA A 155 8.46 9.59 -3.81
C ALA A 155 7.00 9.29 -3.48
N SER A 156 6.60 9.33 -2.20
CA SER A 156 5.17 9.23 -1.84
C SER A 156 4.40 10.50 -2.21
N GLY A 157 3.08 10.44 -2.20
CA GLY A 157 2.24 11.62 -2.39
C GLY A 157 2.55 12.72 -1.38
N THR A 158 2.85 12.37 -0.12
CA THR A 158 3.30 13.34 0.89
C THR A 158 4.67 13.93 0.54
N GLY A 159 5.62 13.10 0.08
CA GLY A 159 6.94 13.55 -0.37
C GLY A 159 6.86 14.49 -1.57
N VAL A 160 6.00 14.20 -2.55
CA VAL A 160 5.73 15.08 -3.69
C VAL A 160 5.23 16.44 -3.21
N VAL A 161 4.25 16.48 -2.29
CA VAL A 161 3.71 17.73 -1.74
C VAL A 161 4.77 18.51 -0.98
N GLN A 162 5.60 17.84 -0.17
CA GLN A 162 6.66 18.48 0.57
C GLN A 162 7.68 19.15 -0.35
N ARG A 163 8.21 18.41 -1.34
CA ARG A 163 9.18 18.93 -2.30
C ARG A 163 8.59 20.09 -3.14
N ALA A 164 7.34 19.98 -3.53
CA ALA A 164 6.65 21.06 -4.24
C ALA A 164 6.49 22.29 -3.35
N THR A 165 6.15 22.12 -2.08
CA THR A 165 6.06 23.25 -1.11
C THR A 165 7.39 23.97 -0.94
N GLU A 166 8.49 23.23 -0.81
CA GLU A 166 9.84 23.77 -0.69
C GLU A 166 10.23 24.57 -1.95
N LEU A 167 9.96 24.02 -3.14
CA LEU A 167 10.28 24.67 -4.41
C LEU A 167 9.42 25.92 -4.66
N ILE A 168 8.12 25.86 -4.36
CA ILE A 168 7.20 27.01 -4.44
C ILE A 168 7.73 28.15 -3.53
N GLY A 169 8.12 27.82 -2.30
CA GLY A 169 8.68 28.81 -1.36
C GLY A 169 10.00 29.40 -1.84
N LEU A 170 10.91 28.59 -2.36
CA LEU A 170 12.22 29.01 -2.87
C LEU A 170 12.10 29.98 -4.06
N HIS A 171 11.17 29.74 -4.96
CA HIS A 171 10.97 30.54 -6.17
C HIS A 171 9.85 31.57 -6.04
N ASN A 172 9.22 31.71 -4.86
CA ASN A 172 8.09 32.62 -4.60
C ASN A 172 6.96 32.45 -5.64
N LEU A 173 6.62 31.20 -6.00
CA LEU A 173 5.57 30.93 -6.97
C LEU A 173 4.20 31.30 -6.39
N PRO A 174 3.26 31.83 -7.24
CA PRO A 174 1.95 32.26 -6.78
C PRO A 174 0.98 31.07 -6.58
N VAL A 175 1.35 30.11 -5.75
CA VAL A 175 0.59 28.89 -5.46
C VAL A 175 0.26 28.84 -3.97
N ASP A 176 -1.01 28.61 -3.62
CA ASP A 176 -1.43 28.41 -2.25
C ASP A 176 -1.04 26.99 -1.77
N VAL A 177 0.00 26.89 -0.96
CA VAL A 177 0.55 25.64 -0.43
C VAL A 177 -0.45 24.90 0.49
N ASN A 178 -1.42 25.60 1.11
CA ASN A 178 -2.41 24.97 1.98
C ASN A 178 -3.41 24.09 1.20
N THR A 179 -3.55 24.32 -0.08
CA THR A 179 -4.45 23.54 -0.96
C THR A 179 -3.70 22.52 -1.83
N LEU A 180 -2.37 22.38 -1.60
CA LEU A 180 -1.52 21.55 -2.42
C LEU A 180 -1.79 20.07 -2.17
N THR A 181 -1.91 19.31 -3.26
CA THR A 181 -1.99 17.85 -3.25
C THR A 181 -1.07 17.29 -4.33
N ALA A 182 -0.63 16.06 -4.19
CA ALA A 182 0.18 15.41 -5.22
C ALA A 182 -0.54 15.36 -6.57
N GLU A 183 -1.86 15.14 -6.58
CA GLU A 183 -2.70 15.14 -7.77
C GLU A 183 -2.61 16.49 -8.52
N LYS A 184 -2.69 17.61 -7.79
CA LYS A 184 -2.53 18.95 -8.39
C LYS A 184 -1.13 19.15 -8.98
N VAL A 185 -0.09 18.67 -8.32
CA VAL A 185 1.28 18.75 -8.85
C VAL A 185 1.39 17.98 -10.16
N PHE A 186 0.83 16.77 -10.22
CA PHE A 186 0.78 15.97 -11.45
C PHE A 186 -0.04 16.66 -12.55
N ASP A 187 -1.14 17.32 -12.22
CA ASP A 187 -1.96 18.05 -13.18
C ASP A 187 -1.21 19.28 -13.73
N TRP A 188 -0.49 20.02 -12.90
CA TRP A 188 0.35 21.13 -13.38
C TRP A 188 1.48 20.64 -14.28
N ALA A 189 2.10 19.50 -13.96
CA ALA A 189 3.12 18.90 -14.82
C ALA A 189 2.55 18.52 -16.20
N ARG A 190 1.32 17.96 -16.27
CA ARG A 190 0.62 17.67 -17.53
C ARG A 190 0.36 18.94 -18.33
N ASN A 191 0.08 20.05 -17.67
CA ASN A 191 -0.17 21.34 -18.28
C ASN A 191 1.11 22.10 -18.67
N GLY A 192 2.28 21.51 -18.45
CA GLY A 192 3.56 22.07 -18.90
C GLY A 192 4.23 23.02 -17.90
N GLU A 193 3.78 23.08 -16.65
CA GLU A 193 4.44 23.85 -15.59
C GLU A 193 5.81 23.24 -15.27
N GLU A 194 6.88 23.93 -15.65
CA GLU A 194 8.27 23.43 -15.57
C GLU A 194 8.67 22.98 -14.16
N TRP A 195 8.27 23.74 -13.13
CA TRP A 195 8.56 23.40 -11.74
C TRP A 195 7.87 22.09 -11.31
N ALA A 196 6.64 21.86 -11.78
CA ALA A 196 5.90 20.63 -11.48
C ALA A 196 6.46 19.44 -12.27
N GLN A 197 6.90 19.65 -13.50
CA GLN A 197 7.61 18.64 -14.29
C GLN A 197 8.89 18.19 -13.60
N ALA A 198 9.68 19.13 -13.04
CA ALA A 198 10.88 18.78 -12.29
C ALA A 198 10.59 17.88 -11.07
N ILE A 199 9.50 18.15 -10.33
CA ILE A 199 9.06 17.31 -9.21
C ILE A 199 8.63 15.93 -9.69
N VAL A 200 7.94 15.85 -10.82
CA VAL A 200 7.51 14.57 -11.41
C VAL A 200 8.70 13.76 -11.90
N ASP A 201 9.67 14.39 -12.58
CA ASP A 201 10.88 13.72 -13.05
C ASP A 201 11.68 13.10 -11.90
N GLU A 202 11.88 13.83 -10.80
CA GLU A 202 12.52 13.26 -9.60
C GLU A 202 11.69 12.12 -8.98
N THR A 203 10.36 12.23 -8.99
CA THR A 203 9.48 11.16 -8.50
C THR A 203 9.63 9.90 -9.34
N VAL A 204 9.72 10.06 -10.67
CA VAL A 204 9.99 8.98 -11.62
C VAL A 204 11.33 8.30 -11.30
N ASP A 205 12.38 9.09 -11.06
CA ASP A 205 13.70 8.56 -10.74
C ASP A 205 13.69 7.71 -9.45
N TYR A 206 13.05 8.19 -8.38
CA TYR A 206 12.93 7.44 -7.13
C TYR A 206 12.06 6.19 -7.28
N LEU A 207 10.95 6.25 -8.01
CA LEU A 207 10.12 5.07 -8.27
C LEU A 207 10.87 4.05 -9.14
N ALA A 208 11.68 4.50 -10.10
CA ALA A 208 12.54 3.63 -10.89
C ALA A 208 13.58 2.91 -10.00
N LEU A 209 14.20 3.59 -9.03
CA LEU A 209 15.11 2.96 -8.06
C LEU A 209 14.42 1.87 -7.23
N ILE A 210 13.19 2.12 -6.74
CA ILE A 210 12.42 1.11 -6.01
C ILE A 210 12.13 -0.10 -6.91
N ILE A 211 11.66 0.13 -8.12
CA ILE A 211 11.31 -0.93 -9.08
C ILE A 211 12.55 -1.71 -9.49
N ALA A 212 13.68 -1.03 -9.70
CA ALA A 212 14.95 -1.69 -9.98
C ALA A 212 15.39 -2.62 -8.84
N ALA A 213 15.32 -2.15 -7.60
CA ALA A 213 15.66 -2.96 -6.43
C ALA A 213 14.75 -4.18 -6.29
N ILE A 214 13.44 -4.01 -6.45
CA ILE A 214 12.47 -5.11 -6.46
C ILE A 214 12.79 -6.12 -7.56
N SER A 215 13.05 -5.65 -8.77
CA SER A 215 13.31 -6.51 -9.93
C SER A 215 14.60 -7.33 -9.77
N VAL A 216 15.65 -6.74 -9.23
CA VAL A 216 16.94 -7.45 -9.05
C VAL A 216 16.89 -8.44 -7.88
N VAL A 217 16.16 -8.14 -6.81
CA VAL A 217 16.16 -8.96 -5.59
C VAL A 217 15.13 -10.09 -5.66
N LEU A 218 13.95 -9.81 -6.23
CA LEU A 218 12.82 -10.76 -6.23
C LEU A 218 12.52 -11.38 -7.59
N ASP A 219 12.94 -10.73 -8.68
CA ASP A 219 12.64 -11.14 -10.07
C ASP A 219 11.16 -11.54 -10.26
N PRO A 220 10.20 -10.65 -9.93
CA PRO A 220 8.80 -11.00 -9.99
C PRO A 220 8.31 -11.04 -11.44
N GLU A 221 7.34 -11.91 -11.75
CA GLU A 221 6.72 -11.97 -13.07
C GLU A 221 6.04 -10.65 -13.44
N VAL A 222 5.49 -9.93 -12.44
CA VAL A 222 4.80 -8.64 -12.64
C VAL A 222 4.93 -7.75 -11.41
N ILE A 223 5.11 -6.45 -11.66
CA ILE A 223 4.99 -5.39 -10.65
C ILE A 223 3.70 -4.63 -10.95
N VAL A 224 2.80 -4.54 -9.97
CA VAL A 224 1.54 -3.81 -10.06
C VAL A 224 1.70 -2.46 -9.36
N LEU A 225 1.55 -1.36 -10.09
CA LEU A 225 1.53 -0.01 -9.52
C LEU A 225 0.12 0.31 -9.04
N GLY A 226 -0.04 0.45 -7.73
CA GLY A 226 -1.28 0.80 -7.06
C GLY A 226 -1.17 2.08 -6.23
N GLY A 227 -2.21 2.34 -5.42
CA GLY A 227 -2.29 3.54 -4.58
C GLY A 227 -2.77 4.78 -5.33
N GLY A 228 -2.86 5.92 -4.63
CA GLY A 228 -3.41 7.16 -5.19
C GLY A 228 -2.60 7.74 -6.35
N VAL A 229 -1.29 7.59 -6.30
CA VAL A 229 -0.36 8.09 -7.33
C VAL A 229 -0.50 7.33 -8.65
N SER A 230 -0.99 6.08 -8.64
CA SER A 230 -1.24 5.30 -9.86
C SER A 230 -2.28 5.93 -10.80
N ARG A 231 -3.10 6.88 -10.30
CA ARG A 231 -4.02 7.68 -11.15
C ARG A 231 -3.29 8.57 -12.14
N SER A 232 -2.00 8.84 -11.89
CA SER A 232 -1.11 9.59 -12.78
C SER A 232 -0.17 8.69 -13.58
N ALA A 233 -0.55 7.42 -13.78
CA ALA A 233 0.24 6.44 -14.51
C ALA A 233 0.58 6.86 -15.94
N ASP A 234 -0.25 7.69 -16.56
CA ASP A 234 -0.06 8.28 -17.90
C ASP A 234 1.25 9.07 -18.03
N ILE A 235 1.69 9.72 -16.96
CA ILE A 235 2.94 10.50 -16.93
C ILE A 235 4.05 9.84 -16.10
N LEU A 236 3.81 8.65 -15.54
CA LEU A 236 4.78 7.97 -14.68
C LEU A 236 5.30 6.68 -15.29
N VAL A 237 4.44 5.81 -15.83
CA VAL A 237 4.81 4.43 -16.18
C VAL A 237 5.84 4.39 -17.32
N GLU A 238 5.59 5.08 -18.43
CA GLU A 238 6.52 5.11 -19.56
C GLU A 238 7.86 5.76 -19.17
N PRO A 239 7.92 6.93 -18.52
CA PRO A 239 9.17 7.49 -18.01
C PRO A 239 9.94 6.56 -17.07
N ILE A 240 9.28 5.86 -16.15
CA ILE A 240 9.93 4.86 -15.26
C ILE A 240 10.58 3.75 -16.11
N LEU A 241 9.84 3.16 -17.04
CA LEU A 241 10.36 2.09 -17.91
C LEU A 241 11.54 2.56 -18.75
N ASN A 242 11.50 3.81 -19.23
CA ASN A 242 12.61 4.41 -19.97
C ASN A 242 13.87 4.56 -19.10
N ARG A 243 13.74 4.95 -17.78
CA ARG A 243 14.88 5.00 -16.84
C ARG A 243 15.48 3.60 -16.60
N LEU A 244 14.68 2.56 -16.67
CA LEU A 244 15.12 1.18 -16.41
C LEU A 244 15.69 0.47 -17.65
N GLN A 245 15.51 1.04 -18.83
CA GLN A 245 15.97 0.43 -20.07
C GLN A 245 17.50 0.23 -20.08
N GLY A 246 17.94 -1.01 -20.22
CA GLY A 246 19.35 -1.38 -20.23
C GLY A 246 20.04 -1.37 -18.86
N CYS A 247 19.33 -1.02 -17.78
CA CYS A 247 19.88 -1.02 -16.42
C CYS A 247 19.72 -2.37 -15.70
N LEU A 248 18.82 -3.23 -16.19
CA LEU A 248 18.43 -4.46 -15.51
C LEU A 248 18.75 -5.70 -16.37
N PRO A 249 18.99 -6.87 -15.74
CA PRO A 249 19.29 -8.11 -16.46
C PRO A 249 18.09 -8.67 -17.26
N ALA A 250 16.87 -8.30 -16.87
CA ALA A 250 15.63 -8.69 -17.53
C ALA A 250 14.67 -7.50 -17.64
N PRO A 251 13.76 -7.48 -18.63
CA PRO A 251 12.76 -6.44 -18.76
C PRO A 251 11.74 -6.50 -17.63
N VAL A 252 11.32 -5.33 -17.15
CA VAL A 252 10.27 -5.20 -16.11
C VAL A 252 8.89 -5.20 -16.74
N ARG A 253 8.00 -6.05 -16.24
CA ARG A 253 6.57 -5.97 -16.54
C ARG A 253 5.88 -5.13 -15.45
N LEU A 254 5.74 -3.82 -15.73
CA LEU A 254 5.04 -2.87 -14.86
C LEU A 254 3.63 -2.65 -15.40
N VAL A 255 2.62 -2.89 -14.57
CA VAL A 255 1.20 -2.70 -14.92
C VAL A 255 0.51 -1.86 -13.86
N VAL A 256 -0.57 -1.20 -14.20
CA VAL A 256 -1.36 -0.37 -13.27
C VAL A 256 -2.51 -1.18 -12.72
N SER A 257 -2.76 -1.06 -11.41
CA SER A 257 -3.91 -1.67 -10.74
C SER A 257 -5.23 -1.22 -11.37
N ASP A 258 -6.11 -2.14 -11.69
CA ASP A 258 -7.48 -1.88 -12.12
C ASP A 258 -8.51 -1.98 -10.96
N LEU A 259 -8.15 -2.66 -9.89
CA LEU A 259 -8.98 -2.75 -8.69
C LEU A 259 -8.94 -1.47 -7.84
N GLY A 260 -7.85 -0.73 -7.88
CA GLY A 260 -7.66 0.48 -7.09
C GLY A 260 -7.87 0.22 -5.58
N TYR A 261 -8.72 1.03 -4.93
CA TYR A 261 -9.02 0.87 -3.48
C TYR A 261 -9.74 -0.44 -3.14
N ARG A 262 -10.32 -1.14 -4.12
CA ARG A 262 -10.97 -2.44 -3.91
C ARG A 262 -9.97 -3.58 -3.78
N ALA A 263 -8.72 -3.40 -4.18
CA ALA A 263 -7.72 -4.46 -4.16
C ALA A 263 -7.58 -5.07 -2.75
N ALA A 264 -7.40 -4.22 -1.72
CA ALA A 264 -7.29 -4.69 -0.34
C ALA A 264 -8.56 -5.40 0.16
N VAL A 265 -9.75 -4.92 -0.22
CA VAL A 265 -11.02 -5.58 0.13
C VAL A 265 -11.12 -6.97 -0.50
N MET A 266 -10.76 -7.10 -1.78
CA MET A 266 -10.76 -8.38 -2.48
C MET A 266 -9.73 -9.36 -1.89
N GLY A 267 -8.56 -8.86 -1.50
CA GLY A 267 -7.56 -9.66 -0.79
C GLY A 267 -8.03 -10.12 0.59
N ALA A 268 -8.72 -9.26 1.33
CA ALA A 268 -9.30 -9.60 2.63
C ALA A 268 -10.35 -10.72 2.49
N ILE A 269 -11.20 -10.66 1.45
CA ILE A 269 -12.16 -11.71 1.14
C ILE A 269 -11.44 -13.05 0.87
N MET A 270 -10.40 -13.04 0.01
CA MET A 270 -9.61 -14.26 -0.25
C MET A 270 -9.03 -14.84 1.04
N LEU A 271 -8.41 -13.99 1.86
CA LEU A 271 -7.75 -14.45 3.07
C LEU A 271 -8.74 -15.05 4.09
N VAL A 272 -9.93 -14.46 4.22
CA VAL A 272 -11.01 -15.03 5.06
C VAL A 272 -11.50 -16.37 4.51
N LEU A 273 -11.67 -16.49 3.21
CA LEU A 273 -12.09 -17.73 2.59
C LEU A 273 -11.04 -18.84 2.80
N ASP A 274 -9.77 -18.58 2.53
CA ASP A 274 -8.68 -19.54 2.72
C ASP A 274 -8.62 -20.01 4.17
N THR A 275 -8.67 -19.11 5.14
CA THR A 275 -8.67 -19.42 6.58
C THR A 275 -9.90 -20.25 6.97
N SER A 276 -11.07 -19.93 6.43
CA SER A 276 -12.32 -20.64 6.75
C SER A 276 -12.34 -22.05 6.16
N PHE A 277 -11.78 -22.26 4.97
CA PHE A 277 -11.71 -23.59 4.34
C PHE A 277 -10.66 -24.49 4.99
N GLU A 278 -9.53 -23.95 5.45
CA GLU A 278 -8.54 -24.70 6.22
C GLU A 278 -9.13 -25.26 7.52
N HIS A 279 -9.96 -24.50 8.23
CA HIS A 279 -10.66 -24.95 9.45
C HIS A 279 -11.70 -26.06 9.17
N VAL A 280 -12.21 -26.17 7.96
CA VAL A 280 -13.18 -27.22 7.55
C VAL A 280 -12.47 -28.44 6.95
N GLY A 281 -11.13 -28.43 6.84
CA GLY A 281 -10.34 -29.54 6.28
C GLY A 281 -10.45 -29.70 4.75
N LEU A 282 -10.99 -28.71 4.05
CA LEU A 282 -11.06 -28.65 2.60
C LEU A 282 -9.85 -27.84 2.10
N LYS A 283 -8.77 -28.50 1.73
CA LYS A 283 -7.66 -27.84 1.01
C LYS A 283 -8.17 -27.47 -0.38
N ALA A 284 -8.06 -26.17 -0.72
CA ALA A 284 -8.21 -25.75 -2.10
C ALA A 284 -7.10 -26.41 -2.94
N SER A 285 -7.49 -27.18 -3.93
CA SER A 285 -6.61 -27.89 -4.88
C SER A 285 -5.97 -26.93 -5.88
#